data_b50ad94d7f5b0efb1643cdab826803c0
#
_entry.id   b50ad94d7f5b0efb1643cdab826803c0
#
_cell.length_a   1.000
_cell.length_b   1.000
_cell.length_c   1.000
_cell.angle_alpha   90.00
_cell.angle_beta   90.00
_cell.angle_gamma   90.00
#
_symmetry.space_group_name_H-M   'P 1'
#
loop_
_entity.id
_entity.type
_entity.pdbx_description
1 polymer ?
#
loop_
_entity_poly.entity_id
_entity_poly.type
_entity_poly.pdbx_seq_one_letter_code
_entity_poly.pdbx_strand_id
1 'polypeptide(L)'
;MKIGMRRLRFFILFCIVCSPGLMIPQLIVYDEPSVQDVPLTTETVMKNTASMSMPFIKNEGQADPKVKFYANTFAGTAYLTENDLTYVIPTEDGSFVIKEAPHGGDLAPSADSPSETVVNYFKGTEENWHTDVPTYDSVSAGFVWDGVSLSLKAYGNNIEKLFTVFPGTNPDVIKMNFDGVESLSVDKSGELLLHTSAGDITMTAPVAYQHIDGIKKFVPVKYSISNTSYGFVLGDYEKTLPVVIDPLLASTFLGGSGLDIGYRIAIDSSGNVYVTGYTVDVTTDLP
;
A
#
# COMPACT_ATOMS: atom_id res chain seq x y z
N MET A 1 -35.70 15.76 -15.26
CA MET A 1 -35.32 16.80 -16.25
C MET A 1 -34.00 16.36 -16.83
N LYS A 2 -34.00 15.83 -18.06
CA LYS A 2 -32.79 15.34 -18.76
C LYS A 2 -32.05 16.53 -19.34
N ILE A 3 -30.84 16.81 -18.83
CA ILE A 3 -29.93 17.79 -19.44
C ILE A 3 -29.04 17.01 -20.40
N GLY A 4 -29.29 17.20 -21.69
CA GLY A 4 -28.49 16.61 -22.74
C GLY A 4 -27.18 17.40 -22.91
N MET A 5 -26.05 16.75 -22.70
CA MET A 5 -24.74 17.28 -23.00
C MET A 5 -24.52 17.29 -24.51
N ARG A 6 -24.46 18.49 -25.12
CA ARG A 6 -24.06 18.66 -26.51
C ARG A 6 -22.56 18.40 -26.65
N ARG A 7 -22.20 17.42 -27.47
CA ARG A 7 -20.81 17.13 -27.84
C ARG A 7 -20.31 18.26 -28.77
N LEU A 8 -19.20 18.90 -28.37
CA LEU A 8 -18.49 19.88 -29.19
C LEU A 8 -17.57 19.10 -30.16
N ARG A 9 -17.83 19.20 -31.45
CA ARG A 9 -16.97 18.61 -32.50
C ARG A 9 -15.96 19.65 -32.94
N PHE A 10 -14.68 19.35 -32.78
CA PHE A 10 -13.61 20.14 -33.40
C PHE A 10 -13.36 19.62 -34.81
N PHE A 11 -13.48 20.53 -35.80
CA PHE A 11 -13.05 20.26 -37.17
C PHE A 11 -11.67 20.90 -37.37
N ILE A 12 -10.69 20.10 -37.75
CA ILE A 12 -9.40 20.57 -38.25
C ILE A 12 -9.45 20.50 -39.77
N LEU A 13 -9.46 21.66 -40.41
CA LEU A 13 -9.44 21.80 -41.88
C LEU A 13 -7.97 21.93 -42.30
N PHE A 14 -7.42 20.94 -43.01
CA PHE A 14 -6.13 21.03 -43.68
C PHE A 14 -6.37 21.49 -45.13
N CYS A 15 -5.94 22.69 -45.49
CA CYS A 15 -5.90 23.14 -46.88
C CYS A 15 -4.56 22.77 -47.51
N ILE A 16 -4.55 21.83 -48.45
CA ILE A 16 -3.42 21.64 -49.37
C ILE A 16 -3.80 22.26 -50.70
N VAL A 17 -3.06 23.31 -51.06
CA VAL A 17 -3.20 23.98 -52.37
C VAL A 17 -2.28 23.29 -53.37
N CYS A 18 -2.83 22.60 -54.39
CA CYS A 18 -2.14 22.30 -55.61
C CYS A 18 -3.13 22.00 -56.76
N SER A 19 -3.16 22.89 -57.73
CA SER A 19 -3.58 22.89 -59.17
C SER A 19 -4.85 22.13 -59.62
N PRO A 20 -5.47 22.56 -60.75
CA PRO A 20 -6.88 22.34 -61.04
C PRO A 20 -7.17 20.97 -61.65
N GLY A 21 -7.65 20.08 -60.80
CA GLY A 21 -8.29 18.85 -61.18
C GLY A 21 -9.29 18.50 -60.09
N LEU A 22 -10.50 18.27 -60.50
CA LEU A 22 -11.66 18.02 -59.64
C LEU A 22 -11.36 16.87 -58.65
N MET A 23 -10.93 17.16 -57.41
CA MET A 23 -10.83 16.18 -56.34
C MET A 23 -12.02 16.33 -55.42
N ILE A 24 -12.83 15.30 -55.36
CA ILE A 24 -13.86 15.14 -54.33
C ILE A 24 -13.11 14.89 -53.01
N PRO A 25 -13.29 15.69 -51.96
CA PRO A 25 -12.65 15.40 -50.69
C PRO A 25 -13.23 14.12 -50.08
N GLN A 26 -12.41 13.09 -49.98
CA GLN A 26 -12.76 11.92 -49.16
C GLN A 26 -12.72 12.33 -47.68
N LEU A 27 -13.87 12.25 -47.07
CA LEU A 27 -14.00 12.43 -45.61
C LEU A 27 -13.37 11.18 -44.94
N ILE A 28 -12.16 11.34 -44.41
CA ILE A 28 -11.57 10.32 -43.56
C ILE A 28 -12.26 10.44 -42.20
N VAL A 29 -13.19 9.55 -41.93
CA VAL A 29 -13.79 9.39 -40.61
C VAL A 29 -12.77 8.59 -39.79
N TYR A 30 -12.10 9.24 -38.87
CA TYR A 30 -11.37 8.53 -37.84
C TYR A 30 -12.41 8.00 -36.85
N ASP A 31 -12.56 6.69 -36.80
CA ASP A 31 -13.26 6.01 -35.72
C ASP A 31 -12.41 6.23 -34.46
N GLU A 32 -12.88 7.06 -33.53
CA GLU A 32 -12.26 7.12 -32.21
C GLU A 32 -12.40 5.72 -31.58
N PRO A 33 -11.32 5.18 -31.00
CA PRO A 33 -11.42 3.94 -30.26
C PRO A 33 -12.51 4.11 -29.22
N SER A 34 -13.54 3.30 -29.30
CA SER A 34 -14.62 3.26 -28.32
C SER A 34 -13.96 2.97 -26.96
N VAL A 35 -13.83 3.99 -26.11
CA VAL A 35 -13.57 3.77 -24.70
C VAL A 35 -14.76 2.97 -24.21
N GLN A 36 -14.58 1.68 -24.03
CA GLN A 36 -15.55 0.86 -23.34
C GLN A 36 -15.65 1.43 -21.94
N ASP A 37 -16.79 2.08 -21.64
CA ASP A 37 -17.17 2.42 -20.28
C ASP A 37 -17.32 1.09 -19.51
N VAL A 38 -16.22 0.58 -18.96
CA VAL A 38 -16.28 -0.49 -17.98
C VAL A 38 -16.98 0.12 -16.77
N PRO A 39 -18.15 -0.37 -16.36
CA PRO A 39 -18.83 0.18 -15.21
C PRO A 39 -17.91 -0.03 -14.00
N LEU A 40 -17.41 1.06 -13.43
CA LEU A 40 -16.64 1.05 -12.19
C LEU A 40 -17.60 0.60 -11.09
N THR A 41 -17.59 -0.68 -10.78
CA THR A 41 -18.27 -1.21 -9.60
C THR A 41 -17.49 -0.81 -8.36
N THR A 42 -18.16 -0.66 -7.24
CA THR A 42 -17.53 -0.40 -5.92
C THR A 42 -16.39 -1.38 -5.65
N GLU A 43 -16.58 -2.65 -6.01
CA GLU A 43 -15.58 -3.71 -5.90
C GLU A 43 -14.33 -3.45 -6.77
N THR A 44 -14.51 -2.98 -8.01
CA THR A 44 -13.38 -2.64 -8.91
C THR A 44 -12.60 -1.44 -8.38
N VAL A 45 -13.29 -0.44 -7.82
CA VAL A 45 -12.64 0.74 -7.23
C VAL A 45 -11.85 0.35 -5.98
N MET A 46 -12.43 -0.43 -5.07
CA MET A 46 -11.77 -0.91 -3.85
C MET A 46 -10.53 -1.75 -4.19
N LYS A 47 -10.64 -2.65 -5.16
CA LYS A 47 -9.52 -3.47 -5.61
C LYS A 47 -8.39 -2.63 -6.22
N ASN A 48 -8.72 -1.66 -7.04
CA ASN A 48 -7.72 -0.78 -7.66
C ASN A 48 -7.04 0.13 -6.62
N THR A 49 -7.80 0.63 -5.64
CA THR A 49 -7.26 1.45 -4.55
C THR A 49 -6.34 0.63 -3.64
N ALA A 50 -6.73 -0.60 -3.29
CA ALA A 50 -5.91 -1.49 -2.48
C ALA A 50 -4.59 -1.88 -3.15
N SER A 51 -4.54 -1.92 -4.48
CA SER A 51 -3.34 -2.26 -5.25
C SER A 51 -2.49 -1.05 -5.66
N MET A 52 -2.90 0.17 -5.29
CA MET A 52 -2.15 1.38 -5.60
C MET A 52 -0.84 1.40 -4.81
N SER A 53 0.30 1.49 -5.49
CA SER A 53 1.61 1.64 -4.84
C SER A 53 1.68 2.99 -4.12
N MET A 54 2.05 2.95 -2.85
CA MET A 54 2.27 4.12 -2.00
C MET A 54 3.77 4.17 -1.69
N PRO A 55 4.52 5.14 -2.22
CA PRO A 55 5.96 5.14 -2.02
C PRO A 55 6.33 5.43 -0.57
N PHE A 56 7.41 4.82 -0.11
CA PHE A 56 8.09 5.23 1.10
C PHE A 56 8.84 6.54 0.85
N ILE A 57 8.70 7.48 1.75
CA ILE A 57 9.32 8.79 1.71
C ILE A 57 10.51 8.76 2.66
N LYS A 58 11.68 9.16 2.18
CA LYS A 58 12.85 9.31 3.03
C LYS A 58 12.66 10.49 3.99
N ASN A 59 13.07 10.32 5.24
CA ASN A 59 13.10 11.45 6.17
C ASN A 59 14.40 12.26 5.97
N GLU A 60 14.26 13.48 5.54
CA GLU A 60 15.34 14.47 5.38
C GLU A 60 15.18 15.65 6.34
N GLY A 61 14.42 15.46 7.44
CA GLY A 61 14.15 16.44 8.47
C GLY A 61 12.68 16.87 8.60
N GLN A 62 11.80 16.42 7.69
CA GLN A 62 10.37 16.75 7.72
C GLN A 62 9.56 15.92 8.74
N ALA A 63 10.14 14.88 9.33
CA ALA A 63 9.55 14.05 10.38
C ALA A 63 10.51 13.91 11.59
N ASP A 64 10.06 13.20 12.65
CA ASP A 64 10.91 12.92 13.81
C ASP A 64 12.26 12.33 13.38
N PRO A 65 13.41 12.78 13.96
CA PRO A 65 14.74 12.31 13.58
C PRO A 65 14.97 10.80 13.72
N LYS A 66 14.17 10.09 14.52
CA LYS A 66 14.24 8.63 14.65
C LYS A 66 13.69 7.90 13.44
N VAL A 67 12.78 8.53 12.70
CA VAL A 67 12.18 7.99 11.48
C VAL A 67 13.21 8.01 10.36
N LYS A 68 13.40 6.90 9.67
CA LYS A 68 14.26 6.82 8.48
C LYS A 68 13.43 6.92 7.20
N PHE A 69 12.30 6.20 7.15
CA PHE A 69 11.34 6.23 6.06
C PHE A 69 9.93 6.20 6.62
N TYR A 70 8.98 6.68 5.85
CA TYR A 70 7.56 6.56 6.18
C TYR A 70 6.72 6.48 4.91
N ALA A 71 5.57 5.83 5.00
CA ALA A 71 4.59 5.74 3.93
C ALA A 71 3.23 6.22 4.42
N ASN A 72 2.61 7.11 3.65
CA ASN A 72 1.23 7.52 3.89
C ASN A 72 0.31 6.59 3.11
N THR A 73 -0.51 5.85 3.82
CA THR A 73 -1.53 4.95 3.27
C THR A 73 -2.92 5.51 3.57
N PHE A 74 -3.96 4.95 2.96
CA PHE A 74 -5.34 5.33 3.30
C PHE A 74 -5.75 4.91 4.71
N ALA A 75 -5.06 3.92 5.29
CA ALA A 75 -5.31 3.46 6.66
C ALA A 75 -4.54 4.26 7.72
N GLY A 76 -3.63 5.14 7.30
CA GLY A 76 -2.78 5.92 8.21
C GLY A 76 -1.34 5.97 7.73
N THR A 77 -0.43 6.34 8.61
CA THR A 77 0.98 6.47 8.29
C THR A 77 1.80 5.37 8.97
N ALA A 78 2.64 4.70 8.20
CA ALA A 78 3.62 3.75 8.71
C ALA A 78 5.00 4.40 8.75
N TYR A 79 5.64 4.38 9.89
CA TYR A 79 6.99 4.91 10.12
C TYR A 79 7.97 3.78 10.37
N LEU A 80 9.07 3.77 9.64
CA LEU A 80 10.17 2.82 9.85
C LEU A 80 11.31 3.53 10.58
N THR A 81 11.66 3.00 11.74
CA THR A 81 12.77 3.43 12.59
C THR A 81 13.86 2.34 12.67
N GLU A 82 14.93 2.56 13.40
CA GLU A 82 15.92 1.53 13.71
C GLU A 82 15.42 0.52 14.78
N ASN A 83 14.29 0.79 15.42
CA ASN A 83 13.75 -0.05 16.49
C ASN A 83 12.45 -0.76 16.14
N ASP A 84 11.60 -0.12 15.33
CA ASP A 84 10.24 -0.59 15.08
C ASP A 84 9.65 -0.08 13.76
N LEU A 85 8.58 -0.72 13.33
CA LEU A 85 7.55 -0.17 12.46
C LEU A 85 6.45 0.40 13.35
N THR A 86 6.24 1.70 13.29
CA THR A 86 5.15 2.39 14.01
C THR A 86 4.02 2.73 13.04
N TYR A 87 2.82 2.23 13.31
CA TYR A 87 1.61 2.54 12.55
C TYR A 87 0.79 3.55 13.34
N VAL A 88 0.49 4.69 12.72
CA VAL A 88 -0.40 5.73 13.27
C VAL A 88 -1.69 5.71 12.47
N ILE A 89 -2.74 5.23 13.09
CA ILE A 89 -4.06 5.01 12.49
C ILE A 89 -4.98 6.13 12.99
N PRO A 90 -5.54 6.98 12.11
CA PRO A 90 -6.51 7.99 12.50
C PRO A 90 -7.75 7.34 13.11
N THR A 91 -8.28 7.96 14.17
CA THR A 91 -9.55 7.57 14.80
C THR A 91 -10.39 8.81 15.01
N GLU A 92 -11.68 8.67 15.35
CA GLU A 92 -12.56 9.80 15.63
C GLU A 92 -12.05 10.70 16.76
N ASP A 93 -11.44 10.10 17.79
CA ASP A 93 -10.94 10.80 18.97
C ASP A 93 -9.45 11.20 18.87
N GLY A 94 -8.81 11.03 17.69
CA GLY A 94 -7.40 11.36 17.49
C GLY A 94 -6.63 10.35 16.66
N SER A 95 -5.71 9.59 17.25
CA SER A 95 -4.98 8.52 16.55
C SER A 95 -4.67 7.36 17.47
N PHE A 96 -4.75 6.17 16.92
CA PHE A 96 -4.31 4.93 17.56
C PHE A 96 -2.91 4.55 17.05
N VAL A 97 -2.04 4.09 17.94
CA VAL A 97 -0.66 3.78 17.59
C VAL A 97 -0.35 2.32 17.91
N ILE A 98 0.15 1.61 16.92
CA ILE A 98 0.71 0.26 17.08
C ILE A 98 2.18 0.29 16.70
N LYS A 99 3.00 -0.38 17.48
CA LYS A 99 4.40 -0.63 17.14
C LYS A 99 4.63 -2.10 16.91
N GLU A 100 5.43 -2.40 15.91
CA GLU A 100 5.81 -3.75 15.53
C GLU A 100 7.34 -3.81 15.50
N ALA A 101 7.93 -4.61 16.37
CA ALA A 101 9.37 -4.72 16.53
C ALA A 101 9.87 -6.17 16.47
N PRO A 102 11.04 -6.44 15.89
CA PRO A 102 11.63 -7.77 15.92
C PRO A 102 12.07 -8.14 17.34
N HIS A 103 11.76 -9.37 17.75
CA HIS A 103 12.27 -9.90 19.00
C HIS A 103 13.61 -10.61 18.76
N GLY A 104 14.65 -10.11 19.39
CA GLY A 104 16.00 -10.66 19.23
C GLY A 104 16.59 -10.43 17.82
N GLY A 105 16.18 -9.37 17.17
CA GLY A 105 16.67 -8.92 15.88
C GLY A 105 16.83 -7.41 15.86
N ASP A 106 17.54 -6.89 14.87
CA ASP A 106 17.83 -5.47 14.71
C ASP A 106 17.37 -4.96 13.34
N LEU A 107 16.77 -3.79 13.31
CA LEU A 107 16.39 -3.11 12.06
C LEU A 107 17.56 -2.23 11.57
N ALA A 108 17.87 -2.32 10.29
CA ALA A 108 18.85 -1.48 9.61
C ALA A 108 18.22 -0.85 8.35
N PRO A 109 17.34 0.15 8.51
CA PRO A 109 16.60 0.73 7.40
C PRO A 109 17.50 1.35 6.34
N SER A 110 17.26 0.98 5.09
CA SER A 110 17.95 1.54 3.93
C SER A 110 17.04 1.62 2.72
N ALA A 111 17.37 2.53 1.80
CA ALA A 111 16.70 2.62 0.51
C ALA A 111 16.92 1.35 -0.31
N ASP A 112 15.88 0.90 -1.02
CA ASP A 112 15.98 -0.26 -1.91
C ASP A 112 15.61 0.13 -3.35
N SER A 113 14.33 0.15 -3.72
CA SER A 113 13.88 0.47 -5.08
C SER A 113 13.47 1.94 -5.19
N PRO A 114 14.27 2.83 -5.81
CA PRO A 114 13.88 4.23 -6.01
C PRO A 114 12.61 4.34 -6.84
N SER A 115 11.70 5.25 -6.43
CA SER A 115 10.53 5.65 -7.22
C SER A 115 10.87 6.85 -8.11
N GLU A 116 10.12 7.02 -9.20
CA GLU A 116 10.26 8.21 -10.05
C GLU A 116 9.66 9.48 -9.41
N THR A 117 8.85 9.32 -8.37
CA THR A 117 8.20 10.43 -7.67
C THR A 117 9.10 11.06 -6.62
N VAL A 118 8.93 12.36 -6.41
CA VAL A 118 9.51 13.12 -5.30
C VAL A 118 8.41 13.87 -4.56
N VAL A 119 8.66 14.21 -3.31
CA VAL A 119 7.68 14.95 -2.49
C VAL A 119 8.29 16.26 -2.01
N ASN A 120 7.47 17.32 -1.99
CA ASN A 120 7.86 18.63 -1.49
C ASN A 120 7.04 18.99 -0.26
N TYR A 121 7.70 19.50 0.77
CA TYR A 121 7.10 19.95 2.02
C TYR A 121 7.33 21.44 2.21
N PHE A 122 6.26 22.22 2.19
CA PHE A 122 6.27 23.66 2.41
C PHE A 122 5.55 23.98 3.73
N LYS A 123 6.18 23.65 4.86
CA LYS A 123 5.63 23.88 6.20
C LYS A 123 6.39 24.99 6.92
N GLY A 124 5.66 25.97 7.44
CA GLY A 124 6.25 27.07 8.22
C GLY A 124 7.07 28.03 7.37
N THR A 125 8.23 28.45 7.87
CA THR A 125 9.16 29.34 7.16
C THR A 125 9.96 28.59 6.11
N GLU A 126 10.51 29.28 5.12
CA GLU A 126 11.28 28.72 4.00
C GLU A 126 12.47 27.86 4.47
N GLU A 127 13.04 28.15 5.62
CA GLU A 127 14.14 27.39 6.25
C GLU A 127 13.73 25.93 6.60
N ASN A 128 12.42 25.68 6.76
CA ASN A 128 11.87 24.36 7.08
C ASN A 128 11.25 23.66 5.86
N TRP A 129 11.46 24.20 4.66
CA TRP A 129 10.99 23.59 3.44
C TRP A 129 11.95 22.48 3.00
N HIS A 130 11.37 21.35 2.61
CA HIS A 130 12.09 20.22 2.04
C HIS A 130 11.56 19.98 0.63
N THR A 131 12.41 20.13 -0.36
CA THR A 131 12.06 19.93 -1.77
C THR A 131 12.81 18.73 -2.32
N ASP A 132 12.23 18.10 -3.35
CA ASP A 132 12.82 16.95 -4.05
C ASP A 132 13.16 15.77 -3.13
N VAL A 133 12.38 15.62 -2.04
CA VAL A 133 12.55 14.51 -1.08
C VAL A 133 12.34 13.20 -1.83
N PRO A 134 13.35 12.31 -1.87
CA PRO A 134 13.26 11.08 -2.65
C PRO A 134 12.27 10.10 -2.04
N THR A 135 11.62 9.35 -2.93
CA THR A 135 10.69 8.27 -2.57
C THR A 135 11.15 6.94 -3.13
N TYR A 136 10.62 5.85 -2.56
CA TYR A 136 11.04 4.49 -2.86
C TYR A 136 9.82 3.56 -2.92
N ASP A 137 9.75 2.72 -3.94
CA ASP A 137 8.70 1.71 -4.08
C ASP A 137 8.87 0.56 -3.07
N SER A 138 10.10 0.33 -2.62
CA SER A 138 10.41 -0.54 -1.51
C SER A 138 11.58 0.00 -0.68
N VAL A 139 11.59 -0.37 0.60
CA VAL A 139 12.70 -0.10 1.52
C VAL A 139 13.13 -1.40 2.20
N SER A 140 14.42 -1.53 2.47
CA SER A 140 14.96 -2.64 3.23
C SER A 140 14.99 -2.28 4.72
N ALA A 141 14.55 -3.20 5.57
CA ALA A 141 14.80 -3.14 7.01
C ALA A 141 16.09 -3.89 7.41
N GLY A 142 16.86 -4.38 6.43
CA GLY A 142 18.13 -5.07 6.62
C GLY A 142 18.00 -6.58 6.88
N PHE A 143 19.11 -7.18 7.28
CA PHE A 143 19.15 -8.52 7.85
C PHE A 143 18.73 -8.44 9.32
N VAL A 144 17.45 -8.63 9.56
CA VAL A 144 16.85 -8.44 10.90
C VAL A 144 17.30 -9.52 11.87
N TRP A 145 17.44 -10.75 11.38
CA TRP A 145 18.06 -11.88 12.10
C TRP A 145 19.15 -12.47 11.22
N ASP A 146 20.04 -13.25 11.81
CA ASP A 146 21.06 -13.96 11.04
C ASP A 146 20.38 -14.86 9.98
N GLY A 147 20.70 -14.61 8.72
CA GLY A 147 20.11 -15.29 7.57
C GLY A 147 18.64 -14.96 7.26
N VAL A 148 18.06 -13.89 7.83
CA VAL A 148 16.72 -13.41 7.47
C VAL A 148 16.73 -11.92 7.17
N SER A 149 16.43 -11.54 5.95
CA SER A 149 16.20 -10.13 5.58
C SER A 149 14.71 -9.79 5.55
N LEU A 150 14.41 -8.50 5.80
CA LEU A 150 13.06 -7.94 5.71
C LEU A 150 13.05 -6.76 4.73
N SER A 151 12.15 -6.81 3.77
CA SER A 151 11.85 -5.72 2.86
C SER A 151 10.39 -5.29 3.01
N LEU A 152 10.10 -4.01 2.82
CA LEU A 152 8.79 -3.41 2.99
C LEU A 152 8.34 -2.74 1.70
N LYS A 153 7.04 -2.91 1.38
CA LYS A 153 6.34 -2.14 0.35
C LYS A 153 5.05 -1.61 0.91
N ALA A 154 4.61 -0.47 0.45
CA ALA A 154 3.33 0.09 0.83
C ALA A 154 2.38 0.14 -0.37
N TYR A 155 1.16 -0.25 -0.12
CA TYR A 155 0.06 -0.20 -1.07
C TYR A 155 -1.13 0.46 -0.38
N GLY A 156 -2.04 1.02 -1.12
CA GLY A 156 -3.32 1.58 -0.69
C GLY A 156 -3.54 1.64 0.82
N ASN A 157 -4.02 0.57 1.42
CA ASN A 157 -4.25 0.44 2.86
C ASN A 157 -3.21 -0.44 3.58
N ASN A 158 -2.17 -0.94 2.88
CA ASN A 158 -1.40 -2.07 3.36
C ASN A 158 0.10 -1.79 3.40
N ILE A 159 0.78 -2.39 4.37
CA ILE A 159 2.24 -2.55 4.37
C ILE A 159 2.54 -4.04 4.16
N GLU A 160 3.11 -4.36 3.01
CA GLU A 160 3.64 -5.69 2.69
C GLU A 160 5.00 -5.86 3.34
N LYS A 161 5.19 -6.97 4.02
CA LYS A 161 6.45 -7.35 4.68
C LYS A 161 6.98 -8.61 4.03
N LEU A 162 8.11 -8.52 3.36
CA LEU A 162 8.73 -9.64 2.66
C LEU A 162 9.91 -10.14 3.50
N PHE A 163 9.71 -11.23 4.23
CA PHE A 163 10.77 -11.93 4.94
C PHE A 163 11.44 -12.92 3.99
N THR A 164 12.73 -12.73 3.72
CA THR A 164 13.51 -13.70 2.94
C THR A 164 14.40 -14.50 3.89
N VAL A 165 14.11 -15.79 4.03
CA VAL A 165 14.91 -16.74 4.81
C VAL A 165 15.91 -17.39 3.87
N PHE A 166 17.19 -17.19 4.15
CA PHE A 166 18.28 -17.72 3.33
C PHE A 166 18.60 -19.18 3.69
N PRO A 167 19.24 -19.93 2.77
CA PRO A 167 19.62 -21.33 3.00
C PRO A 167 20.38 -21.53 4.30
N GLY A 168 20.03 -22.60 5.02
CA GLY A 168 20.67 -22.95 6.31
C GLY A 168 20.10 -22.22 7.53
N THR A 169 19.19 -21.26 7.34
CA THR A 169 18.54 -20.55 8.45
C THR A 169 17.25 -21.24 8.86
N ASN A 170 17.00 -21.28 10.17
CA ASN A 170 15.73 -21.73 10.72
C ASN A 170 14.72 -20.57 10.70
N PRO A 171 13.57 -20.66 9.98
CA PRO A 171 12.57 -19.61 9.95
C PRO A 171 11.90 -19.32 11.31
N ASP A 172 12.02 -20.21 12.29
CA ASP A 172 11.48 -20.03 13.65
C ASP A 172 12.14 -18.85 14.41
N VAL A 173 13.25 -18.31 13.91
CA VAL A 173 13.90 -17.11 14.47
C VAL A 173 13.05 -15.86 14.24
N ILE A 174 12.17 -15.88 13.24
CA ILE A 174 11.27 -14.76 12.94
C ILE A 174 10.24 -14.66 14.05
N LYS A 175 10.36 -13.61 14.85
CA LYS A 175 9.40 -13.24 15.89
C LYS A 175 9.22 -11.73 15.88
N MET A 176 8.01 -11.27 15.60
CA MET A 176 7.62 -9.88 15.66
C MET A 176 6.71 -9.66 16.86
N ASN A 177 7.00 -8.65 17.66
CA ASN A 177 6.21 -8.26 18.82
C ASN A 177 5.39 -7.01 18.49
N PHE A 178 4.14 -7.02 18.92
CA PHE A 178 3.31 -5.82 18.91
C PHE A 178 3.26 -5.14 20.28
N ASP A 179 3.34 -3.82 20.28
CA ASP A 179 2.97 -2.92 21.38
C ASP A 179 1.75 -2.10 20.94
N GLY A 180 0.80 -1.85 21.86
CA GLY A 180 -0.50 -1.24 21.55
C GLY A 180 -1.57 -2.25 21.13
N VAL A 181 -1.32 -3.54 21.24
CA VAL A 181 -2.25 -4.64 20.95
C VAL A 181 -2.58 -5.39 22.24
N GLU A 182 -3.86 -5.68 22.47
CA GLU A 182 -4.31 -6.40 23.66
C GLU A 182 -4.06 -7.90 23.57
N SER A 183 -4.35 -8.49 22.40
CA SER A 183 -4.13 -9.91 22.13
C SER A 183 -4.09 -10.20 20.64
N LEU A 184 -3.61 -11.39 20.27
CA LEU A 184 -3.61 -11.93 18.92
C LEU A 184 -4.47 -13.19 18.85
N SER A 185 -5.13 -13.39 17.74
CA SER A 185 -5.78 -14.64 17.38
C SER A 185 -5.61 -14.94 15.89
N VAL A 186 -5.75 -16.20 15.50
CA VAL A 186 -5.78 -16.61 14.09
C VAL A 186 -7.16 -17.15 13.80
N ASP A 187 -7.81 -16.61 12.79
CA ASP A 187 -9.16 -17.03 12.40
C ASP A 187 -9.17 -18.30 11.54
N LYS A 188 -10.36 -18.73 11.09
CA LYS A 188 -10.54 -19.95 10.29
C LYS A 188 -9.96 -19.84 8.87
N SER A 189 -9.81 -18.63 8.34
CA SER A 189 -9.18 -18.35 7.05
C SER A 189 -7.65 -18.31 7.13
N GLY A 190 -7.10 -18.32 8.34
CA GLY A 190 -5.67 -18.22 8.59
C GLY A 190 -5.17 -16.79 8.73
N GLU A 191 -6.07 -15.82 8.82
CA GLU A 191 -5.75 -14.41 9.03
C GLU A 191 -5.40 -14.15 10.49
N LEU A 192 -4.42 -13.27 10.73
CA LEU A 192 -4.04 -12.83 12.06
C LEU A 192 -4.84 -11.60 12.46
N LEU A 193 -5.62 -11.73 13.53
CA LEU A 193 -6.40 -10.67 14.13
C LEU A 193 -5.62 -10.04 15.29
N LEU A 194 -5.42 -8.74 15.22
CA LEU A 194 -4.85 -7.91 16.27
C LEU A 194 -6.02 -7.25 17.01
N HIS A 195 -6.33 -7.71 18.20
CA HIS A 195 -7.37 -7.12 19.03
C HIS A 195 -6.83 -5.87 19.73
N THR A 196 -7.48 -4.75 19.53
CA THR A 196 -7.06 -3.46 20.08
C THR A 196 -8.23 -2.70 20.71
N SER A 197 -7.96 -1.71 21.53
CA SER A 197 -9.00 -0.84 22.10
C SER A 197 -9.73 0.01 21.05
N ALA A 198 -9.14 0.18 19.85
CA ALA A 198 -9.74 0.92 18.74
C ALA A 198 -10.46 0.01 17.73
N GLY A 199 -10.55 -1.30 18.00
CA GLY A 199 -11.12 -2.31 17.12
C GLY A 199 -10.09 -3.32 16.61
N ASP A 200 -10.55 -4.28 15.85
CA ASP A 200 -9.71 -5.35 15.32
C ASP A 200 -8.99 -4.92 14.04
N ILE A 201 -7.71 -5.23 13.96
CA ILE A 201 -6.90 -5.05 12.75
C ILE A 201 -6.52 -6.43 12.23
N THR A 202 -6.61 -6.61 10.92
CA THR A 202 -6.37 -7.91 10.29
C THR A 202 -5.09 -7.89 9.48
N MET A 203 -4.27 -8.93 9.61
CA MET A 203 -3.23 -9.29 8.65
C MET A 203 -3.69 -10.51 7.88
N THR A 204 -3.55 -10.49 6.56
CA THR A 204 -3.96 -11.61 5.71
C THR A 204 -3.23 -12.90 6.08
N ALA A 205 -3.82 -14.05 5.73
CA ALA A 205 -3.13 -15.33 5.82
C ALA A 205 -1.78 -15.24 5.06
N PRO A 206 -0.68 -15.69 5.66
CA PRO A 206 0.63 -15.54 5.07
C PRO A 206 0.75 -16.43 3.82
N VAL A 207 1.51 -15.94 2.84
CA VAL A 207 1.88 -16.71 1.65
C VAL A 207 3.38 -16.94 1.70
N ALA A 208 3.84 -18.17 1.42
CA ALA A 208 5.26 -18.41 1.27
C ALA A 208 5.56 -19.10 -0.06
N TYR A 209 6.73 -18.81 -0.61
CA TYR A 209 7.15 -19.38 -1.88
C TYR A 209 8.67 -19.41 -2.06
N GLN A 210 9.10 -20.27 -2.96
CA GLN A 210 10.47 -20.35 -3.47
C GLN A 210 10.46 -20.21 -4.99
N HIS A 211 11.56 -19.75 -5.57
CA HIS A 211 11.81 -19.85 -7.01
C HIS A 211 12.72 -21.06 -7.25
N ILE A 212 12.19 -22.06 -7.94
CA ILE A 212 12.91 -23.29 -8.31
C ILE A 212 12.92 -23.36 -9.84
N ASP A 213 14.10 -23.30 -10.44
CA ASP A 213 14.29 -23.27 -11.91
C ASP A 213 13.49 -22.13 -12.58
N GLY A 214 13.42 -20.96 -11.92
CA GLY A 214 12.68 -19.79 -12.39
C GLY A 214 11.16 -19.86 -12.19
N ILE A 215 10.64 -20.97 -11.66
CA ILE A 215 9.21 -21.18 -11.39
C ILE A 215 8.91 -20.88 -9.92
N LYS A 216 7.89 -20.04 -9.69
CA LYS A 216 7.38 -19.78 -8.33
C LYS A 216 6.62 -20.99 -7.81
N LYS A 217 7.11 -21.62 -6.74
CA LYS A 217 6.48 -22.75 -6.04
C LYS A 217 6.04 -22.30 -4.65
N PHE A 218 4.77 -22.52 -4.33
CA PHE A 218 4.22 -22.18 -3.02
C PHE A 218 4.66 -23.18 -1.97
N VAL A 219 4.93 -22.67 -0.76
CA VAL A 219 5.30 -23.42 0.43
C VAL A 219 4.16 -23.29 1.45
N PRO A 220 3.68 -24.36 2.05
CA PRO A 220 2.69 -24.26 3.12
C PRO A 220 3.23 -23.40 4.26
N VAL A 221 2.43 -22.44 4.72
CA VAL A 221 2.79 -21.53 5.80
C VAL A 221 1.57 -21.18 6.65
N LYS A 222 1.78 -20.93 7.94
CA LYS A 222 0.76 -20.41 8.85
C LYS A 222 1.41 -19.55 9.92
N TYR A 223 0.61 -18.67 10.53
CA TYR A 223 1.05 -17.93 11.71
C TYR A 223 1.29 -18.86 12.91
N SER A 224 2.29 -18.49 13.69
CA SER A 224 2.56 -18.99 15.04
C SER A 224 2.42 -17.78 15.97
N ILE A 225 1.57 -17.86 16.98
CA ILE A 225 1.31 -16.73 17.90
C ILE A 225 1.69 -17.10 19.34
N SER A 226 2.18 -16.11 20.07
CA SER A 226 2.49 -16.21 21.49
C SER A 226 2.32 -14.83 22.15
N ASN A 227 1.31 -14.68 23.04
CA ASN A 227 0.92 -13.39 23.60
C ASN A 227 0.65 -12.36 22.49
N THR A 228 1.41 -11.27 22.46
CA THR A 228 1.35 -10.22 21.43
C THR A 228 2.43 -10.36 20.36
N SER A 229 3.01 -11.56 20.23
CA SER A 229 4.05 -11.87 19.25
C SER A 229 3.54 -12.83 18.20
N TYR A 230 4.03 -12.69 16.98
CA TYR A 230 3.79 -13.65 15.92
C TYR A 230 5.10 -14.06 15.23
N GLY A 231 5.06 -15.19 14.58
CA GLY A 231 6.06 -15.75 13.68
C GLY A 231 5.39 -16.69 12.71
N PHE A 232 6.16 -17.59 12.11
CA PHE A 232 5.65 -18.46 11.05
C PHE A 232 6.06 -19.91 11.29
N VAL A 233 5.19 -20.83 10.87
CA VAL A 233 5.50 -22.27 10.74
C VAL A 233 5.39 -22.61 9.26
N LEU A 234 6.49 -23.06 8.67
CA LEU A 234 6.54 -23.52 7.29
C LEU A 234 6.39 -25.03 7.19
N GLY A 235 5.72 -25.49 6.13
CA GLY A 235 5.75 -26.89 5.70
C GLY A 235 7.06 -27.25 5.04
N ASP A 236 7.05 -28.35 4.27
CA ASP A 236 8.24 -28.80 3.55
C ASP A 236 8.62 -27.84 2.42
N TYR A 237 9.91 -27.51 2.35
CA TYR A 237 10.49 -26.68 1.29
C TYR A 237 11.95 -27.06 1.01
N GLU A 238 12.49 -26.62 -0.13
CA GLU A 238 13.89 -26.89 -0.51
C GLU A 238 14.85 -26.04 0.36
N LYS A 239 15.57 -26.67 1.26
CA LYS A 239 16.43 -25.99 2.25
C LYS A 239 17.69 -25.34 1.66
N THR A 240 18.03 -25.70 0.43
CA THR A 240 19.17 -25.12 -0.29
C THR A 240 18.85 -23.85 -1.04
N LEU A 241 17.57 -23.45 -1.08
CA LEU A 241 17.08 -22.24 -1.75
C LEU A 241 16.44 -21.29 -0.77
N PRO A 242 16.49 -19.98 -1.01
CA PRO A 242 15.75 -19.01 -0.19
C PRO A 242 14.25 -19.27 -0.24
N VAL A 243 13.56 -19.03 0.88
CA VAL A 243 12.10 -18.97 0.94
C VAL A 243 11.65 -17.56 1.32
N VAL A 244 10.68 -17.04 0.59
CA VAL A 244 10.05 -15.74 0.87
C VAL A 244 8.74 -15.98 1.58
N ILE A 245 8.51 -15.27 2.69
CA ILE A 245 7.25 -15.25 3.44
C ILE A 245 6.68 -13.84 3.33
N ASP A 246 5.43 -13.77 2.91
CA ASP A 246 4.74 -12.55 2.52
C ASP A 246 3.40 -12.44 3.28
N PRO A 247 3.39 -11.92 4.51
CA PRO A 247 2.17 -11.49 5.19
C PRO A 247 1.84 -10.05 4.77
N LEU A 248 0.60 -9.81 4.40
CA LEU A 248 0.09 -8.50 4.06
C LEU A 248 -0.67 -7.93 5.26
N LEU A 249 -0.25 -6.77 5.76
CA LEU A 249 -1.06 -6.04 6.73
C LEU A 249 -2.19 -5.34 5.96
N ALA A 250 -3.35 -5.99 5.90
CA ALA A 250 -4.56 -5.39 5.36
C ALA A 250 -5.30 -4.64 6.47
N SER A 251 -5.22 -3.33 6.50
CA SER A 251 -6.11 -2.52 7.33
C SER A 251 -7.13 -1.85 6.42
N THR A 252 -8.41 -2.17 6.60
CA THR A 252 -9.48 -1.58 5.82
C THR A 252 -10.54 -1.03 6.73
N PHE A 253 -10.46 0.26 7.06
CA PHE A 253 -11.65 0.98 7.45
C PHE A 253 -11.61 2.35 6.80
N LEU A 254 -12.35 2.51 5.72
CA LEU A 254 -12.80 3.80 5.24
C LEU A 254 -14.29 3.86 5.58
N GLY A 255 -14.62 4.28 6.80
CA GLY A 255 -16.00 4.37 7.25
C GLY A 255 -16.17 4.19 8.75
N GLY A 256 -17.36 4.50 9.24
CA GLY A 256 -17.78 4.33 10.62
C GLY A 256 -18.38 2.95 10.89
N SER A 257 -19.30 2.86 11.91
CA SER A 257 -20.01 1.61 12.24
C SER A 257 -21.16 1.28 11.30
N GLY A 258 -21.47 2.15 10.33
CA GLY A 258 -22.57 2.03 9.38
C GLY A 258 -22.14 1.47 8.02
N LEU A 259 -23.04 1.62 7.03
CA LEU A 259 -22.72 1.28 5.64
C LEU A 259 -22.02 2.47 4.97
N ASP A 260 -20.76 2.29 4.60
CA ASP A 260 -19.95 3.28 3.91
C ASP A 260 -19.72 2.87 2.47
N ILE A 261 -19.95 3.79 1.54
CA ILE A 261 -19.79 3.51 0.11
C ILE A 261 -19.01 4.65 -0.54
N GLY A 262 -17.80 4.34 -1.03
CA GLY A 262 -17.04 5.22 -1.90
C GLY A 262 -17.58 5.17 -3.33
N TYR A 263 -17.99 6.31 -3.89
CA TYR A 263 -18.51 6.35 -5.26
C TYR A 263 -17.47 6.75 -6.30
N ARG A 264 -16.53 7.59 -5.93
CA ARG A 264 -15.50 8.09 -6.85
C ARG A 264 -14.21 8.37 -6.13
N ILE A 265 -13.13 8.15 -6.86
CA ILE A 265 -11.79 8.55 -6.48
C ILE A 265 -11.22 9.43 -7.59
N ALA A 266 -10.47 10.44 -7.23
CA ALA A 266 -9.72 11.28 -8.15
C ALA A 266 -8.35 11.57 -7.56
N ILE A 267 -7.37 11.70 -8.43
CA ILE A 267 -5.99 12.05 -8.05
C ILE A 267 -5.67 13.35 -8.79
N ASP A 268 -5.17 14.36 -8.08
CA ASP A 268 -4.69 15.57 -8.70
C ASP A 268 -3.25 15.40 -9.24
N SER A 269 -2.76 16.39 -9.95
CA SER A 269 -1.40 16.37 -10.51
C SER A 269 -0.28 16.40 -9.47
N SER A 270 -0.63 16.59 -8.19
CA SER A 270 0.28 16.57 -7.04
C SER A 270 0.25 15.24 -6.30
N GLY A 271 -0.55 14.26 -6.78
CA GLY A 271 -0.71 12.94 -6.16
C GLY A 271 -1.69 12.92 -4.98
N ASN A 272 -2.45 14.01 -4.71
CA ASN A 272 -3.48 13.97 -3.68
C ASN A 272 -4.67 13.14 -4.15
N VAL A 273 -5.15 12.27 -3.28
CA VAL A 273 -6.27 11.38 -3.54
C VAL A 273 -7.52 11.96 -2.90
N TYR A 274 -8.58 12.10 -3.70
CA TYR A 274 -9.90 12.57 -3.27
C TYR A 274 -10.90 11.43 -3.43
N VAL A 275 -11.56 11.07 -2.34
CA VAL A 275 -12.63 10.06 -2.34
C VAL A 275 -13.94 10.75 -2.06
N THR A 276 -14.97 10.46 -2.87
CA THR A 276 -16.35 10.88 -2.64
C THR A 276 -17.23 9.67 -2.47
N GLY A 277 -18.11 9.72 -1.48
CA GLY A 277 -19.02 8.61 -1.18
C GLY A 277 -20.16 9.06 -0.31
N TYR A 278 -20.87 8.09 0.27
CA TYR A 278 -21.77 8.36 1.39
C TYR A 278 -21.54 7.34 2.50
N THR A 279 -21.76 7.78 3.72
CA THR A 279 -21.84 6.95 4.90
C THR A 279 -23.27 6.91 5.38
N VAL A 280 -23.76 5.74 5.77
CA VAL A 280 -25.04 5.60 6.48
C VAL A 280 -24.69 5.32 7.92
N ASP A 281 -24.34 6.36 8.63
CA ASP A 281 -24.24 6.24 10.08
C ASP A 281 -25.59 6.62 10.71
N VAL A 282 -26.02 5.81 11.69
CA VAL A 282 -27.26 6.03 12.45
C VAL A 282 -26.99 6.94 13.63
N THR A 283 -25.73 7.29 13.88
CA THR A 283 -25.29 8.23 14.89
C THR A 283 -24.63 9.44 14.23
N THR A 284 -25.01 10.61 14.63
CA THR A 284 -24.93 11.93 14.01
C THR A 284 -23.53 12.51 13.79
N ASP A 285 -22.46 11.74 13.82
CA ASP A 285 -21.09 12.25 13.74
C ASP A 285 -20.36 11.66 12.52
N LEU A 286 -20.27 12.48 11.46
CA LEU A 286 -19.29 12.29 10.40
C LEU A 286 -17.91 12.72 10.92
N PRO A 287 -16.84 11.99 10.59
CA PRO A 287 -15.49 12.41 10.93
C PRO A 287 -15.10 13.71 10.21
#